data_b89641ddf336d685d236def1dbbcfa1c
#
_entry.id   b89641ddf336d685d236def1dbbcfa1c
#
_cell.length_a   1.000
_cell.length_b   1.000
_cell.length_c   1.000
_cell.angle_alpha   90.00
_cell.angle_beta   90.00
_cell.angle_gamma   90.00
#
_symmetry.space_group_name_H-M   'P 1'
#
loop_
_entity.id
_entity.type
_entity.pdbx_description
1 polymer ?
#
loop_
_entity_poly.entity_id
_entity_poly.type
_entity_poly.pdbx_seq_one_letter_code
_entity_poly.pdbx_strand_id
1 'polypeptide(L)'
;MPGKGKRKDRASRSRRPVAGLLILLATVAAVAAQTTLFQFNPPTRAQQLAAIGPTQALSRVLWRALDPREGFQPMPKPGDLDWLANHEEHGQTFAQFVQAQPHRPDSRRKKLYLQPLGSFPESAGVSLAELRRFTSAFFMMDVALLPPLDLSRNHITTRQAPQTHNLQMLTGDILNLLYRRLPDDAFALLGITMTDLYPAPDWNYVFGQASLRARVGVYSFARYDPKFYGEAPGPASRQLLLRRSCKILAHEASHMFGIEHCIWFRCTMNGCNHLEELDAAPLHLCPVDLRKLQWSIGFDVLERYRRLRDFYAQAGLNDESAWMEKRLRFLDAESPPAGTP
;
A
#
# COMPACT_ATOMS: atom_id res chain seq x y z
N MET A 1 5.87 -10.59 73.24
CA MET A 1 5.27 -11.59 72.31
C MET A 1 4.85 -10.88 71.04
N PRO A 2 5.31 -11.30 69.80
CA PRO A 2 5.21 -10.54 68.61
C PRO A 2 3.99 -10.95 67.76
N GLY A 3 3.34 -9.90 67.17
CA GLY A 3 2.24 -10.05 66.22
C GLY A 3 2.73 -10.36 64.83
N LYS A 4 2.19 -11.41 64.23
CA LYS A 4 2.47 -11.87 62.86
C LYS A 4 1.77 -10.96 61.83
N GLY A 5 2.55 -10.19 61.05
CA GLY A 5 2.06 -9.50 59.84
C GLY A 5 1.97 -10.45 58.67
N LYS A 6 0.80 -10.58 58.08
CA LYS A 6 0.55 -11.33 56.81
C LYS A 6 1.07 -10.53 55.61
N ARG A 7 2.06 -11.05 54.90
CA ARG A 7 2.45 -10.59 53.56
C ARG A 7 1.35 -11.00 52.58
N LYS A 8 0.84 -10.01 51.83
CA LYS A 8 0.00 -10.26 50.68
C LYS A 8 0.91 -10.46 49.46
N ASP A 9 0.87 -11.64 48.87
CA ASP A 9 1.54 -11.94 47.61
C ASP A 9 0.87 -11.16 46.47
N ARG A 10 1.64 -10.30 45.84
CA ARG A 10 1.27 -9.66 44.58
C ARG A 10 1.57 -10.64 43.46
N ALA A 11 0.52 -11.23 42.89
CA ALA A 11 0.61 -12.05 41.68
C ALA A 11 1.14 -11.22 40.50
N SER A 12 2.32 -11.56 40.02
CA SER A 12 2.94 -11.05 38.81
C SER A 12 2.13 -11.56 37.61
N ARG A 13 1.37 -10.67 36.98
CA ARG A 13 0.75 -10.98 35.69
C ARG A 13 1.83 -10.96 34.61
N SER A 14 2.25 -12.15 34.17
CA SER A 14 3.11 -12.33 33.01
C SER A 14 2.37 -11.81 31.76
N ARG A 15 2.89 -10.75 31.16
CA ARG A 15 2.43 -10.29 29.84
C ARG A 15 2.95 -11.25 28.79
N ARG A 16 2.06 -12.04 28.21
CA ARG A 16 2.37 -12.85 27.01
C ARG A 16 2.65 -11.92 25.84
N PRO A 17 3.70 -12.15 25.03
CA PRO A 17 3.93 -11.36 23.82
C PRO A 17 2.83 -11.69 22.82
N VAL A 18 2.23 -10.65 22.26
CA VAL A 18 1.21 -10.76 21.21
C VAL A 18 1.92 -10.94 19.88
N ALA A 19 1.89 -12.15 19.33
CA ALA A 19 2.29 -12.40 17.96
C ALA A 19 1.29 -11.71 17.01
N GLY A 20 1.69 -10.55 16.48
CA GLY A 20 0.97 -9.86 15.41
C GLY A 20 1.49 -10.34 14.07
N LEU A 21 0.61 -10.65 13.12
CA LEU A 21 0.94 -10.97 11.75
C LEU A 21 1.59 -9.74 11.11
N LEU A 22 2.91 -9.81 10.87
CA LEU A 22 3.71 -8.80 10.19
C LEU A 22 3.68 -9.12 8.70
N ILE A 23 3.10 -8.24 7.88
CA ILE A 23 3.30 -8.28 6.42
C ILE A 23 4.61 -7.54 6.16
N LEU A 24 5.64 -8.29 5.82
CA LEU A 24 6.97 -7.77 5.47
C LEU A 24 7.13 -7.75 3.95
N LEU A 25 7.42 -6.58 3.41
CA LEU A 25 8.01 -6.45 2.07
C LEU A 25 9.53 -6.62 2.21
N ALA A 26 10.02 -7.79 1.80
CA ALA A 26 11.42 -8.16 1.95
C ALA A 26 12.11 -8.29 0.60
N THR A 27 13.29 -7.71 0.48
CA THR A 27 14.24 -8.07 -0.56
C THR A 27 15.22 -9.11 -0.04
N VAL A 28 15.30 -10.24 -0.74
CA VAL A 28 16.07 -11.42 -0.34
C VAL A 28 17.55 -11.26 -0.72
N ALA A 29 18.45 -11.46 0.27
CA ALA A 29 19.79 -11.92 0.00
C ALA A 29 19.76 -13.46 -0.05
N ALA A 30 20.32 -14.05 -1.11
CA ALA A 30 20.27 -15.46 -1.43
C ALA A 30 20.74 -16.37 -0.27
N VAL A 31 19.88 -17.30 0.15
CA VAL A 31 20.25 -18.54 0.82
C VAL A 31 19.89 -19.68 -0.13
N ALA A 32 20.87 -20.35 -0.69
CA ALA A 32 20.68 -21.55 -1.48
C ALA A 32 20.23 -22.70 -0.56
N ALA A 33 18.94 -22.95 -0.51
CA ALA A 33 18.35 -24.20 -0.02
C ALA A 33 17.55 -24.81 -1.15
N GLN A 34 17.71 -26.12 -1.38
CA GLN A 34 16.97 -26.89 -2.38
C GLN A 34 15.46 -26.77 -2.12
N THR A 35 14.83 -25.80 -2.77
CA THR A 35 13.39 -25.66 -2.83
C THR A 35 12.91 -26.21 -4.16
N THR A 36 11.93 -27.09 -4.13
CA THR A 36 11.05 -27.33 -5.27
C THR A 36 10.67 -25.96 -5.83
N LEU A 37 11.15 -25.66 -7.03
CA LEU A 37 10.94 -24.36 -7.67
C LEU A 37 9.43 -24.13 -7.75
N PHE A 38 8.93 -23.23 -6.90
CA PHE A 38 7.56 -22.71 -7.03
C PHE A 38 7.46 -22.08 -8.41
N GLN A 39 6.52 -22.55 -9.21
CA GLN A 39 6.26 -21.98 -10.52
C GLN A 39 4.91 -21.28 -10.48
N PHE A 40 4.94 -19.95 -10.53
CA PHE A 40 3.72 -19.18 -10.66
C PHE A 40 3.08 -19.43 -12.04
N ASN A 41 1.80 -19.79 -12.02
CA ASN A 41 0.97 -19.92 -13.21
C ASN A 41 -0.07 -18.79 -13.23
N PRO A 42 -0.08 -17.93 -14.26
CA PRO A 42 -1.07 -16.86 -14.36
C PRO A 42 -2.49 -17.39 -14.25
N PRO A 43 -3.36 -16.73 -13.47
CA PRO A 43 -4.73 -17.15 -13.30
C PRO A 43 -5.53 -17.17 -14.61
N THR A 44 -6.30 -18.20 -14.80
CA THR A 44 -7.25 -18.31 -15.92
C THR A 44 -8.35 -17.26 -15.83
N ARG A 45 -9.04 -16.99 -16.94
CA ARG A 45 -10.18 -16.07 -16.96
C ARG A 45 -11.27 -16.47 -15.97
N ALA A 46 -11.55 -17.77 -15.85
CA ALA A 46 -12.53 -18.27 -14.89
C ALA A 46 -12.14 -17.97 -13.43
N GLN A 47 -10.87 -18.15 -13.08
CA GLN A 47 -10.34 -17.82 -11.76
C GLN A 47 -10.40 -16.31 -11.49
N GLN A 48 -10.08 -15.48 -12.47
CA GLN A 48 -10.20 -14.02 -12.35
C GLN A 48 -11.64 -13.58 -12.07
N LEU A 49 -12.61 -14.13 -12.80
CA LEU A 49 -14.04 -13.84 -12.57
C LEU A 49 -14.51 -14.34 -11.20
N ALA A 50 -14.08 -15.53 -10.79
CA ALA A 50 -14.36 -16.07 -9.45
C ALA A 50 -13.75 -15.17 -8.35
N ALA A 51 -12.56 -14.61 -8.56
CA ALA A 51 -11.92 -13.71 -7.61
C ALA A 51 -12.67 -12.39 -7.46
N ILE A 52 -13.25 -11.84 -8.53
CA ILE A 52 -14.16 -10.68 -8.45
C ILE A 52 -15.42 -11.06 -7.66
N GLY A 53 -15.90 -12.31 -7.78
CA GLY A 53 -17.12 -12.83 -7.15
C GLY A 53 -18.42 -12.36 -7.79
N PRO A 54 -19.60 -12.72 -7.24
CA PRO A 54 -20.91 -12.45 -7.83
C PRO A 54 -21.19 -10.94 -7.89
N THR A 55 -21.65 -10.44 -9.04
CA THR A 55 -21.86 -9.02 -9.31
C THR A 55 -23.33 -8.63 -9.55
N GLN A 56 -24.27 -9.60 -9.52
CA GLN A 56 -25.67 -9.40 -9.89
C GLN A 56 -26.42 -8.41 -9.01
N ALA A 57 -26.03 -8.29 -7.74
CA ALA A 57 -26.64 -7.35 -6.78
C ALA A 57 -25.99 -5.96 -6.76
N LEU A 58 -25.00 -5.71 -7.61
CA LEU A 58 -24.30 -4.43 -7.66
C LEU A 58 -25.08 -3.42 -8.51
N SER A 59 -24.88 -2.11 -8.22
CA SER A 59 -25.35 -1.08 -9.12
C SER A 59 -24.76 -1.25 -10.53
N ARG A 60 -25.48 -0.81 -11.56
CA ARG A 60 -25.01 -0.90 -12.95
C ARG A 60 -23.61 -0.30 -13.13
N VAL A 61 -23.37 0.85 -12.52
CA VAL A 61 -22.08 1.55 -12.62
C VAL A 61 -20.96 0.70 -11.99
N LEU A 62 -21.17 0.19 -10.78
CA LEU A 62 -20.17 -0.64 -10.10
C LEU A 62 -19.95 -1.94 -10.84
N TRP A 63 -21.00 -2.61 -11.32
CA TRP A 63 -20.90 -3.80 -12.15
C TRP A 63 -20.01 -3.56 -13.38
N ARG A 64 -20.24 -2.45 -14.11
CA ARG A 64 -19.41 -2.06 -15.26
C ARG A 64 -17.97 -1.73 -14.85
N ALA A 65 -17.78 -1.04 -13.75
CA ALA A 65 -16.45 -0.70 -13.26
C ALA A 65 -15.62 -1.94 -12.92
N LEU A 66 -16.27 -3.05 -12.57
CA LEU A 66 -15.61 -4.33 -12.30
C LEU A 66 -15.52 -5.24 -13.52
N ASP A 67 -15.99 -4.81 -14.69
CA ASP A 67 -15.86 -5.59 -15.93
C ASP A 67 -14.38 -5.67 -16.35
N PRO A 68 -13.79 -6.87 -16.32
CA PRO A 68 -12.37 -7.02 -16.60
C PRO A 68 -12.04 -7.04 -18.10
N ARG A 69 -13.03 -6.89 -18.97
CA ARG A 69 -12.81 -6.87 -20.44
C ARG A 69 -12.23 -5.56 -20.92
N GLU A 70 -12.46 -4.47 -20.18
CA GLU A 70 -12.02 -3.15 -20.57
C GLU A 70 -10.97 -2.58 -19.62
N GLY A 71 -9.79 -2.27 -20.17
CA GLY A 71 -8.73 -1.50 -19.49
C GLY A 71 -7.92 -2.27 -18.44
N PHE A 72 -8.21 -3.54 -18.19
CA PHE A 72 -7.46 -4.35 -17.24
C PHE A 72 -6.67 -5.45 -17.93
N GLN A 73 -5.41 -5.59 -17.53
CA GLN A 73 -4.52 -6.60 -18.07
C GLN A 73 -4.44 -7.79 -17.10
N PRO A 74 -4.61 -9.04 -17.59
CA PRO A 74 -4.32 -10.22 -16.79
C PRO A 74 -2.90 -10.21 -16.26
N MET A 75 -2.66 -10.85 -15.11
CA MET A 75 -1.30 -11.03 -14.60
C MET A 75 -0.49 -11.87 -15.59
N PRO A 76 0.65 -11.39 -16.07
CA PRO A 76 1.52 -12.16 -16.96
C PRO A 76 2.32 -13.21 -16.21
N LYS A 77 3.02 -14.08 -16.94
CA LYS A 77 4.08 -14.89 -16.36
C LYS A 77 5.21 -13.94 -15.87
N PRO A 78 5.70 -14.10 -14.63
CA PRO A 78 6.77 -13.26 -14.10
C PRO A 78 8.10 -13.55 -14.77
N GLY A 79 8.97 -12.55 -14.84
CA GLY A 79 10.40 -12.72 -15.10
C GLY A 79 11.10 -13.34 -13.88
N ASP A 80 12.32 -13.86 -14.08
CA ASP A 80 13.04 -14.62 -13.03
C ASP A 80 13.32 -13.80 -11.75
N LEU A 81 13.43 -12.48 -11.87
CA LEU A 81 13.70 -11.57 -10.76
C LEU A 81 12.41 -10.98 -10.15
N ASP A 82 11.27 -11.15 -10.80
CA ASP A 82 10.01 -10.59 -10.35
C ASP A 82 9.51 -11.24 -9.06
N TRP A 83 8.63 -10.53 -8.36
CA TRP A 83 8.06 -10.95 -7.07
C TRP A 83 7.46 -12.36 -7.13
N LEU A 84 6.57 -12.61 -8.08
CA LEU A 84 5.85 -13.88 -8.20
C LEU A 84 6.69 -15.05 -8.70
N ALA A 85 7.91 -14.81 -9.18
CA ALA A 85 8.88 -15.89 -9.44
C ALA A 85 9.59 -16.35 -8.17
N ASN A 86 9.67 -15.48 -7.15
CA ASN A 86 10.46 -15.67 -5.94
C ASN A 86 9.61 -15.82 -4.66
N HIS A 87 8.32 -15.50 -4.73
CA HIS A 87 7.40 -15.54 -3.59
C HIS A 87 6.12 -16.28 -3.94
N GLU A 88 5.79 -17.30 -3.16
CA GLU A 88 4.53 -18.02 -3.31
C GLU A 88 3.38 -17.18 -2.78
N GLU A 89 2.44 -16.84 -3.68
CA GLU A 89 1.26 -16.05 -3.37
C GLU A 89 0.01 -16.76 -3.86
N HIS A 90 -0.98 -16.91 -3.00
CA HIS A 90 -2.24 -17.57 -3.36
C HIS A 90 -3.28 -16.61 -3.91
N GLY A 91 -3.09 -15.31 -3.68
CA GLY A 91 -4.05 -14.26 -3.99
C GLY A 91 -5.29 -14.31 -3.10
N GLN A 92 -5.87 -13.16 -2.86
CA GLN A 92 -7.07 -13.02 -2.04
C GLN A 92 -8.26 -12.70 -2.93
N THR A 93 -9.27 -13.57 -2.97
CA THR A 93 -10.55 -13.28 -3.64
C THR A 93 -11.37 -12.28 -2.83
N PHE A 94 -12.39 -11.68 -3.45
CA PHE A 94 -13.34 -10.81 -2.72
C PHE A 94 -14.07 -11.56 -1.60
N ALA A 95 -14.44 -12.83 -1.81
CA ALA A 95 -15.12 -13.62 -0.79
C ALA A 95 -14.21 -13.88 0.43
N GLN A 96 -12.95 -14.24 0.21
CA GLN A 96 -11.96 -14.43 1.28
C GLN A 96 -11.71 -13.12 2.04
N PHE A 97 -11.60 -12.00 1.31
CA PHE A 97 -11.44 -10.69 1.90
C PHE A 97 -12.59 -10.34 2.87
N VAL A 98 -13.85 -10.56 2.46
CA VAL A 98 -15.02 -10.29 3.32
C VAL A 98 -15.03 -11.24 4.52
N GLN A 99 -14.68 -12.51 4.30
CA GLN A 99 -14.63 -13.53 5.37
C GLN A 99 -13.55 -13.21 6.42
N ALA A 100 -12.45 -12.58 6.02
CA ALA A 100 -11.38 -12.16 6.94
C ALA A 100 -11.80 -11.00 7.86
N GLN A 101 -12.99 -10.42 7.67
CA GLN A 101 -13.53 -9.30 8.47
C GLN A 101 -12.53 -8.14 8.61
N PRO A 102 -12.06 -7.55 7.49
CA PRO A 102 -11.06 -6.51 7.52
C PRO A 102 -11.54 -5.25 8.24
N HIS A 103 -10.60 -4.45 8.70
CA HIS A 103 -10.94 -3.14 9.25
C HIS A 103 -11.61 -2.26 8.20
N ARG A 104 -12.68 -1.59 8.62
CA ARG A 104 -13.43 -0.64 7.78
C ARG A 104 -13.53 0.70 8.48
N PRO A 105 -13.54 1.81 7.73
CA PRO A 105 -13.89 3.10 8.31
C PRO A 105 -15.27 3.05 8.97
N ASP A 106 -15.42 3.74 10.09
CA ASP A 106 -16.66 3.85 10.84
C ASP A 106 -16.95 5.34 11.16
N SER A 107 -18.02 5.63 11.90
CA SER A 107 -18.40 7.00 12.24
C SER A 107 -17.34 7.75 13.06
N ARG A 108 -16.51 7.04 13.81
CA ARG A 108 -15.44 7.60 14.65
C ARG A 108 -14.10 7.62 13.90
N ARG A 109 -13.71 6.51 13.27
CA ARG A 109 -12.40 6.30 12.61
C ARG A 109 -12.55 6.36 11.10
N LYS A 110 -12.51 7.54 10.53
CA LYS A 110 -12.83 7.80 9.12
C LYS A 110 -11.81 8.62 8.35
N LYS A 111 -10.69 8.99 8.99
CA LYS A 111 -9.64 9.79 8.35
C LYS A 111 -8.35 9.01 8.20
N LEU A 112 -7.65 9.24 7.12
CA LEU A 112 -6.25 8.87 6.94
C LEU A 112 -5.37 10.03 7.37
N TYR A 113 -4.27 9.73 8.03
CA TYR A 113 -3.29 10.71 8.43
C TYR A 113 -1.94 10.40 7.80
N LEU A 114 -1.32 11.42 7.20
CA LEU A 114 0.06 11.36 6.71
C LEU A 114 0.94 12.11 7.71
N GLN A 115 1.94 11.43 8.26
CA GLN A 115 2.94 11.99 9.16
C GLN A 115 4.28 12.04 8.46
N PRO A 116 4.72 13.21 7.96
CA PRO A 116 6.09 13.35 7.49
C PRO A 116 7.08 13.14 8.64
N LEU A 117 8.10 12.32 8.38
CA LEU A 117 9.16 11.98 9.32
C LEU A 117 10.48 12.54 8.81
N GLY A 118 11.01 13.53 9.52
CA GLY A 118 12.18 14.30 9.10
C GLY A 118 11.87 15.33 8.02
N SER A 119 12.90 15.74 7.28
CA SER A 119 12.82 16.79 6.28
C SER A 119 12.25 16.27 4.94
N PHE A 120 11.36 17.06 4.35
CA PHE A 120 10.88 16.92 2.97
C PHE A 120 11.20 18.22 2.23
N PRO A 121 12.42 18.42 1.78
CA PRO A 121 12.77 19.64 1.05
C PRO A 121 12.03 19.64 -0.30
N GLU A 122 11.59 20.82 -0.77
CA GLU A 122 10.95 20.96 -2.09
C GLU A 122 11.84 20.45 -3.22
N SER A 123 13.16 20.55 -3.06
CA SER A 123 14.16 19.99 -3.97
C SER A 123 14.19 18.46 -4.03
N ALA A 124 13.52 17.77 -3.09
CA ALA A 124 13.41 16.32 -3.12
C ALA A 124 12.41 15.83 -4.19
N GLY A 125 11.64 16.72 -4.82
CA GLY A 125 10.73 16.38 -5.91
C GLY A 125 9.40 15.75 -5.49
N VAL A 126 9.19 15.47 -4.19
CA VAL A 126 7.94 14.95 -3.65
C VAL A 126 7.21 16.04 -2.89
N SER A 127 6.05 16.45 -3.38
CA SER A 127 5.19 17.41 -2.69
C SER A 127 4.26 16.71 -1.73
N LEU A 128 4.35 17.06 -0.43
CA LEU A 128 3.44 16.55 0.60
C LEU A 128 1.97 16.91 0.30
N ALA A 129 1.73 18.08 -0.29
CA ALA A 129 0.40 18.49 -0.71
C ALA A 129 -0.13 17.62 -1.85
N GLU A 130 0.72 17.25 -2.82
CA GLU A 130 0.35 16.31 -3.90
C GLU A 130 0.06 14.92 -3.34
N LEU A 131 0.89 14.40 -2.44
CA LEU A 131 0.64 13.10 -1.80
C LEU A 131 -0.68 13.09 -1.03
N ARG A 132 -0.99 14.15 -0.28
CA ARG A 132 -2.28 14.29 0.41
C ARG A 132 -3.46 14.29 -0.57
N ARG A 133 -3.38 15.08 -1.66
CA ARG A 133 -4.44 15.14 -2.69
C ARG A 133 -4.63 13.79 -3.36
N PHE A 134 -3.53 13.14 -3.75
CA PHE A 134 -3.56 11.79 -4.32
C PHE A 134 -4.25 10.80 -3.38
N THR A 135 -3.81 10.73 -2.13
CA THR A 135 -4.36 9.80 -1.13
C THR A 135 -5.86 10.03 -0.94
N SER A 136 -6.29 11.30 -0.86
CA SER A 136 -7.71 11.62 -0.75
C SER A 136 -8.51 11.19 -1.98
N ALA A 137 -7.98 11.38 -3.18
CA ALA A 137 -8.63 10.93 -4.42
C ALA A 137 -8.65 9.40 -4.55
N PHE A 138 -7.56 8.72 -4.16
CA PHE A 138 -7.43 7.28 -4.30
C PHE A 138 -8.36 6.52 -3.35
N PHE A 139 -8.43 6.94 -2.08
CA PHE A 139 -9.25 6.29 -1.05
C PHE A 139 -10.63 6.92 -0.88
N MET A 140 -10.91 8.07 -1.51
CA MET A 140 -12.16 8.81 -1.33
C MET A 140 -12.48 9.10 0.15
N MET A 141 -11.43 9.37 0.92
CA MET A 141 -11.48 9.66 2.35
C MET A 141 -10.86 11.02 2.65
N ASP A 142 -11.22 11.58 3.79
CA ASP A 142 -10.50 12.74 4.33
C ASP A 142 -9.07 12.34 4.69
N VAL A 143 -8.11 13.16 4.26
CA VAL A 143 -6.68 12.97 4.54
C VAL A 143 -6.14 14.21 5.22
N ALA A 144 -5.63 14.05 6.43
CA ALA A 144 -4.92 15.09 7.16
C ALA A 144 -3.41 14.92 7.00
N LEU A 145 -2.73 15.99 6.65
CA LEU A 145 -1.29 16.07 6.68
C LEU A 145 -0.87 16.69 8.01
N LEU A 146 -0.13 15.93 8.83
CA LEU A 146 0.40 16.42 10.09
C LEU A 146 1.69 17.24 9.84
N PRO A 147 2.04 18.15 10.76
CA PRO A 147 3.34 18.84 10.70
C PRO A 147 4.49 17.83 10.68
N PRO A 148 5.58 18.09 9.94
CA PRO A 148 6.76 17.23 9.94
C PRO A 148 7.26 16.96 11.37
N LEU A 149 7.56 15.71 11.66
CA LEU A 149 8.05 15.28 12.96
C LEU A 149 9.57 15.24 12.97
N ASP A 150 10.16 16.04 13.84
CA ASP A 150 11.61 15.96 14.12
C ASP A 150 11.92 14.65 14.86
N LEU A 151 12.70 13.78 14.24
CA LEU A 151 13.07 12.49 14.79
C LEU A 151 14.27 12.54 15.74
N SER A 152 15.03 13.65 15.76
CA SER A 152 16.21 13.80 16.62
C SER A 152 15.89 13.65 18.11
N ARG A 153 14.66 13.98 18.51
CA ARG A 153 14.17 13.92 19.88
C ARG A 153 13.39 12.64 20.24
N ASN A 154 13.32 11.67 19.33
CA ASN A 154 12.40 10.53 19.47
C ASN A 154 13.09 9.18 19.61
N HIS A 155 14.41 9.14 19.85
CA HIS A 155 15.19 7.91 20.08
C HIS A 155 14.94 6.82 19.02
N ILE A 156 14.96 7.19 17.73
CA ILE A 156 14.89 6.23 16.63
C ILE A 156 16.27 5.63 16.43
N THR A 157 16.36 4.29 16.49
CA THR A 157 17.59 3.56 16.19
C THR A 157 17.96 3.75 14.73
N THR A 158 19.20 4.12 14.49
CA THR A 158 19.73 4.36 13.14
C THR A 158 20.99 3.55 12.88
N ARG A 159 21.27 3.28 11.62
CA ARG A 159 22.53 2.69 11.15
C ARG A 159 22.89 3.23 9.78
N GLN A 160 24.10 2.97 9.33
CA GLN A 160 24.49 3.10 7.92
C GLN A 160 24.15 1.80 7.18
N ALA A 161 23.52 1.90 6.01
CA ALA A 161 23.19 0.77 5.17
C ALA A 161 24.47 0.03 4.73
N PRO A 162 24.57 -1.31 4.82
CA PRO A 162 25.80 -2.04 4.51
C PRO A 162 26.31 -1.82 3.08
N GLN A 163 25.41 -1.62 2.12
CA GLN A 163 25.77 -1.53 0.70
C GLN A 163 25.89 -0.10 0.19
N THR A 164 25.04 0.81 0.64
CA THR A 164 24.95 2.18 0.11
C THR A 164 25.53 3.22 1.04
N HIS A 165 25.85 2.85 2.28
CA HIS A 165 26.29 3.75 3.36
C HIS A 165 25.30 4.90 3.68
N ASN A 166 24.10 4.88 3.11
CA ASN A 166 23.05 5.83 3.46
C ASN A 166 22.51 5.57 4.87
N LEU A 167 22.04 6.63 5.52
CA LEU A 167 21.39 6.53 6.83
C LEU A 167 20.10 5.69 6.71
N GLN A 168 19.94 4.71 7.61
CA GLN A 168 18.73 3.91 7.75
C GLN A 168 18.12 4.06 9.14
N MET A 169 16.80 4.02 9.22
CA MET A 169 16.02 4.06 10.47
C MET A 169 15.33 2.73 10.72
N LEU A 170 15.30 2.29 11.98
CA LEU A 170 14.60 1.06 12.39
C LEU A 170 13.08 1.29 12.38
N THR A 171 12.40 0.52 11.56
CA THR A 171 10.93 0.64 11.38
C THR A 171 10.15 0.36 12.66
N GLY A 172 10.60 -0.59 13.49
CA GLY A 172 9.95 -0.93 14.76
C GLY A 172 9.83 0.27 15.72
N ASP A 173 10.87 1.08 15.83
CA ASP A 173 10.86 2.29 16.67
C ASP A 173 9.88 3.33 16.13
N ILE A 174 9.85 3.50 14.81
CA ILE A 174 8.94 4.42 14.13
C ILE A 174 7.49 3.97 14.33
N LEU A 175 7.18 2.70 14.10
CA LEU A 175 5.84 2.16 14.31
C LEU A 175 5.36 2.35 15.75
N ASN A 176 6.23 2.13 16.74
CA ASN A 176 5.93 2.40 18.15
C ASN A 176 5.68 3.89 18.42
N LEU A 177 6.45 4.78 17.78
CA LEU A 177 6.26 6.23 17.89
C LEU A 177 4.91 6.63 17.30
N LEU A 178 4.58 6.17 16.08
CA LEU A 178 3.32 6.47 15.41
C LEU A 178 2.11 5.94 16.19
N TYR A 179 2.21 4.73 16.75
CA TYR A 179 1.14 4.16 17.56
C TYR A 179 0.78 5.04 18.78
N ARG A 180 1.79 5.61 19.44
CA ARG A 180 1.56 6.54 20.56
C ARG A 180 0.98 7.89 20.15
N ARG A 181 1.04 8.23 18.86
CA ARG A 181 0.57 9.49 18.28
C ARG A 181 -0.67 9.34 17.41
N LEU A 182 -1.24 8.13 17.36
CA LEU A 182 -2.41 7.83 16.53
C LEU A 182 -3.61 8.67 17.00
N PRO A 183 -4.15 9.57 16.14
CA PRO A 183 -5.34 10.34 16.48
C PRO A 183 -6.56 9.45 16.70
N ASP A 184 -7.47 9.86 17.58
CA ASP A 184 -8.66 9.08 17.95
C ASP A 184 -9.60 8.81 16.76
N ASP A 185 -9.70 9.75 15.81
CA ASP A 185 -10.52 9.66 14.61
C ASP A 185 -9.76 9.06 13.39
N ALA A 186 -8.52 8.62 13.59
CA ALA A 186 -7.74 8.01 12.53
C ALA A 186 -8.25 6.61 12.20
N PHE A 187 -8.54 6.36 10.94
CA PHE A 187 -8.59 5.01 10.39
C PHE A 187 -7.18 4.41 10.38
N ALA A 188 -6.20 5.15 9.84
CA ALA A 188 -4.80 4.79 9.91
C ALA A 188 -3.90 6.04 9.94
N LEU A 189 -2.69 5.89 10.50
CA LEU A 189 -1.62 6.89 10.50
C LEU A 189 -0.41 6.34 9.74
N LEU A 190 -0.06 7.02 8.64
CA LEU A 190 0.97 6.61 7.70
C LEU A 190 2.18 7.54 7.84
N GLY A 191 3.28 7.04 8.41
CA GLY A 191 4.56 7.74 8.43
C GLY A 191 5.21 7.69 7.05
N ILE A 192 5.64 8.82 6.53
CA ILE A 192 6.32 8.93 5.24
C ILE A 192 7.67 9.61 5.44
N THR A 193 8.72 9.12 4.77
CA THR A 193 10.08 9.65 4.93
C THR A 193 10.88 9.59 3.64
N MET A 194 11.92 10.46 3.57
CA MET A 194 12.99 10.40 2.55
C MET A 194 14.27 9.71 3.08
N THR A 195 14.22 9.12 4.28
CA THR A 195 15.32 8.34 4.86
C THR A 195 15.06 6.86 4.66
N ASP A 196 16.09 6.09 4.32
CA ASP A 196 16.00 4.65 4.11
C ASP A 196 15.59 3.89 5.39
N LEU A 197 15.00 2.71 5.24
CA LEU A 197 14.43 1.95 6.34
C LEU A 197 15.01 0.52 6.41
N TYR A 198 15.09 -0.02 7.63
CA TYR A 198 15.38 -1.44 7.85
C TYR A 198 14.51 -2.01 8.98
N PRO A 199 14.05 -3.29 8.87
CA PRO A 199 13.12 -3.86 9.85
C PRO A 199 13.81 -4.59 11.00
N ALA A 200 15.02 -5.12 10.77
CA ALA A 200 15.82 -5.86 11.73
C ALA A 200 17.31 -5.82 11.35
N PRO A 201 18.24 -6.09 12.29
CA PRO A 201 19.69 -5.98 12.05
C PRO A 201 20.23 -6.83 10.89
N ASP A 202 19.65 -8.00 10.65
CA ASP A 202 20.00 -8.99 9.61
C ASP A 202 19.39 -8.69 8.23
N TRP A 203 18.52 -7.66 8.13
CA TRP A 203 17.90 -7.25 6.89
C TRP A 203 18.64 -6.07 6.23
N ASN A 204 18.74 -6.11 4.90
CA ASN A 204 19.39 -5.01 4.16
C ASN A 204 18.54 -3.73 4.22
N TYR A 205 17.26 -3.79 3.84
CA TYR A 205 16.33 -2.68 3.87
C TYR A 205 14.88 -3.15 3.67
N VAL A 206 13.93 -2.23 3.86
CA VAL A 206 12.54 -2.35 3.42
C VAL A 206 12.06 -1.03 2.85
N PHE A 207 11.14 -1.07 1.90
CA PHE A 207 10.46 0.13 1.41
C PHE A 207 9.45 0.68 2.42
N GLY A 208 8.85 -0.21 3.20
CA GLY A 208 7.93 0.12 4.25
C GLY A 208 7.64 -1.04 5.18
N GLN A 209 6.94 -0.77 6.25
CA GLN A 209 6.43 -1.75 7.19
C GLN A 209 5.15 -1.24 7.84
N ALA A 210 4.17 -2.13 8.03
CA ALA A 210 2.91 -1.76 8.63
C ALA A 210 2.50 -2.72 9.76
N SER A 211 1.74 -2.20 10.71
CA SER A 211 1.02 -2.97 11.71
C SER A 211 -0.48 -2.74 11.51
N LEU A 212 -1.14 -3.68 10.86
CA LEU A 212 -2.59 -3.60 10.58
C LEU A 212 -3.38 -3.46 11.89
N ARG A 213 -3.03 -4.25 12.91
CA ARG A 213 -3.69 -4.20 14.22
C ARG A 213 -3.52 -2.84 14.91
N ALA A 214 -2.34 -2.24 14.82
CA ALA A 214 -2.06 -0.93 15.40
C ALA A 214 -2.51 0.23 14.50
N ARG A 215 -2.88 -0.05 13.24
CA ARG A 215 -3.33 0.93 12.25
C ARG A 215 -2.28 2.00 11.95
N VAL A 216 -1.01 1.60 11.96
CA VAL A 216 0.12 2.47 11.66
C VAL A 216 1.06 1.81 10.64
N GLY A 217 1.64 2.60 9.78
CA GLY A 217 2.65 2.16 8.82
C GLY A 217 3.71 3.23 8.62
N VAL A 218 4.88 2.82 8.16
CA VAL A 218 5.97 3.72 7.76
C VAL A 218 6.50 3.32 6.39
N TYR A 219 6.72 4.30 5.52
CA TYR A 219 7.12 4.10 4.12
C TYR A 219 8.20 5.11 3.75
N SER A 220 9.22 4.64 3.04
CA SER A 220 10.31 5.48 2.55
C SER A 220 10.24 5.65 1.05
N PHE A 221 10.43 6.89 0.59
CA PHE A 221 10.58 7.23 -0.82
C PHE A 221 12.06 7.35 -1.23
N ALA A 222 13.00 7.17 -0.29
CA ALA A 222 14.44 7.36 -0.53
C ALA A 222 14.93 6.58 -1.76
N ARG A 223 14.65 5.28 -1.80
CA ARG A 223 15.11 4.38 -2.87
C ARG A 223 14.42 4.58 -4.22
N TYR A 224 13.39 5.43 -4.28
CA TYR A 224 12.71 5.80 -5.53
C TYR A 224 13.32 7.03 -6.20
N ASP A 225 14.15 7.79 -5.45
CA ASP A 225 14.88 8.94 -5.96
C ASP A 225 16.20 8.49 -6.61
N PRO A 226 16.48 8.79 -7.89
CA PRO A 226 17.77 8.51 -8.52
C PRO A 226 18.96 9.05 -7.74
N LYS A 227 18.78 10.15 -7.02
CA LYS A 227 19.83 10.73 -6.14
C LYS A 227 20.29 9.77 -5.04
N PHE A 228 19.43 8.83 -4.61
CA PHE A 228 19.80 7.83 -3.61
C PHE A 228 20.96 6.95 -4.08
N TYR A 229 21.04 6.72 -5.40
CA TYR A 229 22.09 5.94 -6.04
C TYR A 229 23.22 6.80 -6.61
N GLY A 230 23.24 8.11 -6.29
CA GLY A 230 24.25 9.05 -6.80
C GLY A 230 24.01 9.51 -8.24
N GLU A 231 22.83 9.25 -8.79
CA GLU A 231 22.47 9.67 -10.15
C GLU A 231 22.01 11.12 -10.19
N ALA A 232 22.38 11.84 -11.24
CA ALA A 232 21.89 13.19 -11.46
C ALA A 232 20.39 13.17 -11.85
N PRO A 233 19.56 14.09 -11.29
CA PRO A 233 18.16 14.15 -11.66
C PRO A 233 18.01 14.60 -13.13
N GLY A 234 17.28 13.79 -13.90
CA GLY A 234 16.90 14.14 -15.28
C GLY A 234 15.60 14.96 -15.33
N PRO A 235 15.18 15.43 -16.51
CA PRO A 235 13.96 16.24 -16.68
C PRO A 235 12.68 15.56 -16.17
N ALA A 236 12.58 14.24 -16.28
CA ALA A 236 11.43 13.45 -15.84
C ALA A 236 11.53 12.94 -14.39
N SER A 237 12.64 13.17 -13.68
CA SER A 237 12.89 12.58 -12.36
C SER A 237 11.81 12.94 -11.34
N ARG A 238 11.27 14.17 -11.41
CA ARG A 238 10.21 14.62 -10.51
C ARG A 238 8.92 13.82 -10.71
N GLN A 239 8.45 13.66 -11.96
CA GLN A 239 7.25 12.88 -12.27
C GLN A 239 7.43 11.40 -11.92
N LEU A 240 8.61 10.85 -12.21
CA LEU A 240 8.95 9.46 -11.89
C LEU A 240 8.91 9.22 -10.38
N LEU A 241 9.55 10.09 -9.59
CA LEU A 241 9.55 9.99 -8.14
C LEU A 241 8.13 10.16 -7.57
N LEU A 242 7.37 11.14 -8.05
CA LEU A 242 5.97 11.32 -7.63
C LEU A 242 5.12 10.09 -7.97
N ARG A 243 5.26 9.54 -9.18
CA ARG A 243 4.53 8.34 -9.62
C ARG A 243 4.85 7.14 -8.74
N ARG A 244 6.13 6.87 -8.47
CA ARG A 244 6.59 5.80 -7.56
C ARG A 244 6.09 6.01 -6.14
N SER A 245 6.16 7.25 -5.62
CA SER A 245 5.66 7.60 -4.29
C SER A 245 4.15 7.40 -4.17
N CYS A 246 3.37 7.77 -5.19
CA CYS A 246 1.93 7.50 -5.23
C CYS A 246 1.63 6.01 -5.25
N LYS A 247 2.38 5.20 -6.02
CA LYS A 247 2.20 3.75 -6.08
C LYS A 247 2.40 3.09 -4.72
N ILE A 248 3.54 3.35 -4.09
CA ILE A 248 3.83 2.72 -2.80
C ILE A 248 2.84 3.18 -1.72
N LEU A 249 2.48 4.46 -1.72
CA LEU A 249 1.51 4.99 -0.77
C LEU A 249 0.12 4.35 -0.96
N ALA A 250 -0.33 4.18 -2.21
CA ALA A 250 -1.57 3.48 -2.51
C ALA A 250 -1.51 2.00 -2.13
N HIS A 251 -0.43 1.32 -2.44
CA HIS A 251 -0.19 -0.09 -2.14
C HIS A 251 -0.23 -0.33 -0.63
N GLU A 252 0.63 0.33 0.10
CA GLU A 252 0.78 0.13 1.54
C GLU A 252 -0.44 0.61 2.35
N ALA A 253 -1.04 1.74 1.95
CA ALA A 253 -2.27 2.18 2.58
C ALA A 253 -3.44 1.22 2.31
N SER A 254 -3.47 0.53 1.16
CA SER A 254 -4.50 -0.48 0.86
C SER A 254 -4.36 -1.72 1.75
N HIS A 255 -3.15 -2.09 2.17
CA HIS A 255 -2.95 -3.13 3.16
C HIS A 255 -3.64 -2.80 4.51
N MET A 256 -3.75 -1.52 4.88
CA MET A 256 -4.48 -1.10 6.09
C MET A 256 -5.97 -1.45 6.05
N PHE A 257 -6.53 -1.66 4.86
CA PHE A 257 -7.89 -2.16 4.65
C PHE A 257 -7.94 -3.70 4.59
N GLY A 258 -6.84 -4.41 4.81
CA GLY A 258 -6.77 -5.87 4.74
C GLY A 258 -6.70 -6.43 3.32
N ILE A 259 -6.36 -5.60 2.33
CA ILE A 259 -6.16 -6.05 0.95
C ILE A 259 -4.73 -6.62 0.85
N GLU A 260 -4.63 -7.89 0.45
CA GLU A 260 -3.36 -8.58 0.22
C GLU A 260 -2.83 -8.35 -1.19
N HIS A 261 -1.61 -8.82 -1.49
CA HIS A 261 -1.06 -8.75 -2.84
C HIS A 261 -1.99 -9.38 -3.88
N CYS A 262 -2.07 -8.73 -5.02
CA CYS A 262 -2.89 -9.17 -6.15
C CYS A 262 -2.09 -10.06 -7.11
N ILE A 263 -2.65 -11.22 -7.43
CA ILE A 263 -2.09 -12.12 -8.46
C ILE A 263 -2.99 -12.23 -9.70
N TRP A 264 -4.18 -11.58 -9.67
CA TRP A 264 -5.23 -11.80 -10.67
C TRP A 264 -5.02 -11.00 -11.95
N PHE A 265 -4.56 -9.76 -11.78
CA PHE A 265 -4.36 -8.77 -12.84
C PHE A 265 -3.14 -7.92 -12.53
N ARG A 266 -2.65 -7.20 -13.54
CA ARG A 266 -1.74 -6.07 -13.30
C ARG A 266 -2.50 -5.01 -12.49
N CYS A 267 -1.95 -4.65 -11.34
CA CYS A 267 -2.63 -3.88 -10.30
C CYS A 267 -1.63 -3.11 -9.45
N THR A 268 -2.06 -2.01 -8.85
CA THR A 268 -1.29 -1.33 -7.80
C THR A 268 -0.90 -2.27 -6.65
N MET A 269 -1.71 -3.32 -6.40
CA MET A 269 -1.49 -4.28 -5.32
C MET A 269 -0.60 -5.48 -5.69
N ASN A 270 0.05 -5.49 -6.85
CA ASN A 270 1.05 -6.51 -7.12
C ASN A 270 2.27 -6.32 -6.21
N GLY A 271 2.84 -7.43 -5.70
CA GLY A 271 4.15 -7.39 -5.07
C GLY A 271 5.23 -7.04 -6.09
N CYS A 272 6.30 -6.39 -5.67
CA CYS A 272 7.41 -5.97 -6.52
C CYS A 272 8.75 -6.17 -5.81
N ASN A 273 9.73 -6.79 -6.49
CA ASN A 273 11.08 -7.01 -5.99
C ASN A 273 12.06 -5.89 -6.36
N HIS A 274 11.83 -5.22 -7.49
CA HIS A 274 12.75 -4.23 -8.05
C HIS A 274 12.01 -3.07 -8.73
N LEU A 275 12.75 -2.01 -9.07
CA LEU A 275 12.15 -0.77 -9.58
C LEU A 275 11.51 -0.93 -10.96
N GLU A 276 12.08 -1.75 -11.84
CA GLU A 276 11.52 -2.01 -13.17
C GLU A 276 10.15 -2.69 -13.06
N GLU A 277 10.00 -3.66 -12.15
CA GLU A 277 8.72 -4.31 -11.86
C GLU A 277 7.71 -3.31 -11.28
N LEU A 278 8.13 -2.47 -10.33
CA LEU A 278 7.32 -1.39 -9.80
C LEU A 278 6.88 -0.42 -10.89
N ASP A 279 7.80 0.03 -11.75
CA ASP A 279 7.50 1.00 -12.81
C ASP A 279 6.55 0.42 -13.87
N ALA A 280 6.69 -0.86 -14.16
CA ALA A 280 5.79 -1.57 -15.07
C ALA A 280 4.39 -1.80 -14.48
N ALA A 281 4.22 -1.86 -13.16
CA ALA A 281 2.91 -2.00 -12.52
C ALA A 281 2.05 -0.73 -12.75
N PRO A 282 0.71 -0.84 -12.93
CA PRO A 282 -0.16 0.32 -13.08
C PRO A 282 -0.40 1.03 -11.76
N LEU A 283 -0.80 2.31 -11.83
CA LEU A 283 -1.24 3.09 -10.67
C LEU A 283 -2.79 3.09 -10.56
N HIS A 284 -3.39 1.93 -10.79
CA HIS A 284 -4.83 1.72 -10.60
C HIS A 284 -5.10 0.34 -9.99
N LEU A 285 -6.21 0.21 -9.30
CA LEU A 285 -6.68 -1.07 -8.79
C LEU A 285 -7.32 -1.90 -9.91
N CYS A 286 -7.09 -3.20 -9.87
CA CYS A 286 -7.82 -4.16 -10.71
C CYS A 286 -9.28 -4.33 -10.23
N PRO A 287 -10.14 -5.06 -10.98
CA PRO A 287 -11.53 -5.27 -10.57
C PRO A 287 -11.68 -5.92 -9.18
N VAL A 288 -10.80 -6.85 -8.82
CA VAL A 288 -10.87 -7.54 -7.53
C VAL A 288 -10.61 -6.56 -6.39
N ASP A 289 -9.53 -5.80 -6.48
CA ASP A 289 -9.10 -4.90 -5.39
C ASP A 289 -9.90 -3.60 -5.37
N LEU A 290 -10.37 -3.11 -6.53
CA LEU A 290 -11.35 -2.03 -6.59
C LEU A 290 -12.64 -2.43 -5.85
N ARG A 291 -13.12 -3.66 -6.01
CA ARG A 291 -14.29 -4.16 -5.31
C ARG A 291 -14.09 -4.24 -3.81
N LYS A 292 -12.92 -4.74 -3.36
CA LYS A 292 -12.56 -4.82 -1.94
C LYS A 292 -12.55 -3.43 -1.30
N LEU A 293 -11.87 -2.48 -1.94
CA LEU A 293 -11.74 -1.12 -1.43
C LEU A 293 -13.10 -0.39 -1.44
N GLN A 294 -13.88 -0.53 -2.53
CA GLN A 294 -15.20 0.05 -2.64
C GLN A 294 -16.16 -0.50 -1.57
N TRP A 295 -16.14 -1.82 -1.33
CA TRP A 295 -16.92 -2.45 -0.27
C TRP A 295 -16.53 -1.94 1.13
N SER A 296 -15.24 -1.71 1.36
CA SER A 296 -14.73 -1.23 2.65
C SER A 296 -15.15 0.20 2.96
N ILE A 297 -15.14 1.08 1.96
CA ILE A 297 -15.31 2.53 2.13
C ILE A 297 -16.70 3.00 1.68
N GLY A 298 -17.27 2.39 0.63
CA GLY A 298 -18.59 2.75 0.10
C GLY A 298 -18.58 3.95 -0.86
N PHE A 299 -17.44 4.27 -1.49
CA PHE A 299 -17.31 5.43 -2.37
C PHE A 299 -18.06 5.26 -3.72
N ASP A 300 -18.37 6.40 -4.35
CA ASP A 300 -18.80 6.47 -5.74
C ASP A 300 -17.61 6.28 -6.69
N VAL A 301 -17.70 5.27 -7.58
CA VAL A 301 -16.59 4.88 -8.48
C VAL A 301 -16.36 5.92 -9.57
N LEU A 302 -17.44 6.56 -10.09
CA LEU A 302 -17.32 7.61 -11.11
C LEU A 302 -16.61 8.83 -10.54
N GLU A 303 -17.04 9.26 -9.36
CA GLU A 303 -16.41 10.39 -8.68
C GLU A 303 -14.94 10.09 -8.35
N ARG A 304 -14.64 8.88 -7.90
CA ARG A 304 -13.24 8.45 -7.67
C ARG A 304 -12.40 8.54 -8.94
N TYR A 305 -12.91 8.06 -10.07
CA TYR A 305 -12.16 8.12 -11.34
C TYR A 305 -11.99 9.56 -11.83
N ARG A 306 -12.99 10.46 -11.66
CA ARG A 306 -12.87 11.88 -11.97
C ARG A 306 -11.78 12.54 -11.14
N ARG A 307 -11.79 12.38 -9.82
CA ARG A 307 -10.76 12.95 -8.93
C ARG A 307 -9.35 12.45 -9.24
N LEU A 308 -9.20 11.16 -9.54
CA LEU A 308 -7.90 10.60 -9.93
C LEU A 308 -7.45 11.13 -11.29
N ARG A 309 -8.32 11.18 -12.30
CA ARG A 309 -8.01 11.80 -13.60
C ARG A 309 -7.50 13.23 -13.43
N ASP A 310 -8.22 14.03 -12.67
CA ASP A 310 -7.90 15.44 -12.47
C ASP A 310 -6.58 15.61 -11.70
N PHE A 311 -6.35 14.77 -10.71
CA PHE A 311 -5.06 14.74 -10.01
C PHE A 311 -3.90 14.38 -10.96
N TYR A 312 -4.04 13.30 -11.73
CA TYR A 312 -2.99 12.85 -12.64
C TYR A 312 -2.69 13.86 -13.74
N ALA A 313 -3.71 14.49 -14.30
CA ALA A 313 -3.53 15.57 -15.28
C ALA A 313 -2.74 16.75 -14.70
N GLN A 314 -3.10 17.21 -13.49
CA GLN A 314 -2.40 18.31 -12.81
C GLN A 314 -0.96 17.96 -12.41
N ALA A 315 -0.70 16.68 -12.11
CA ALA A 315 0.61 16.17 -11.73
C ALA A 315 1.51 15.82 -12.93
N GLY A 316 1.00 15.93 -14.17
CA GLY A 316 1.72 15.55 -15.39
C GLY A 316 1.86 14.03 -15.58
N LEU A 317 1.05 13.22 -14.87
CA LEU A 317 0.97 11.76 -15.01
C LEU A 317 -0.03 11.41 -16.12
N ASN A 318 0.37 11.68 -17.37
CA ASN A 318 -0.53 11.70 -18.53
C ASN A 318 -1.10 10.32 -18.85
N ASP A 319 -0.31 9.25 -18.72
CA ASP A 319 -0.75 7.87 -19.00
C ASP A 319 -1.84 7.43 -18.01
N GLU A 320 -1.67 7.72 -16.73
CA GLU A 320 -2.64 7.46 -15.69
C GLU A 320 -3.93 8.28 -15.91
N SER A 321 -3.79 9.55 -16.28
CA SER A 321 -4.94 10.41 -16.61
C SER A 321 -5.71 9.89 -17.81
N ALA A 322 -5.02 9.51 -18.88
CA ALA A 322 -5.63 8.94 -20.10
C ALA A 322 -6.35 7.62 -19.81
N TRP A 323 -5.77 6.76 -18.96
CA TRP A 323 -6.42 5.53 -18.52
C TRP A 323 -7.72 5.80 -17.78
N MET A 324 -7.73 6.75 -16.82
CA MET A 324 -8.95 7.14 -16.10
C MET A 324 -10.01 7.70 -17.03
N GLU A 325 -9.62 8.53 -18.00
CA GLU A 325 -10.53 9.09 -19.00
C GLU A 325 -11.15 8.01 -19.88
N LYS A 326 -10.37 7.00 -20.30
CA LYS A 326 -10.88 5.84 -21.04
C LYS A 326 -11.92 5.07 -20.21
N ARG A 327 -11.64 4.87 -18.92
CA ARG A 327 -12.57 4.19 -18.00
C ARG A 327 -13.87 4.99 -17.81
N LEU A 328 -13.79 6.29 -17.62
CA LEU A 328 -14.97 7.15 -17.50
C LEU A 328 -15.86 7.07 -18.75
N ARG A 329 -15.26 7.20 -19.94
CA ARG A 329 -16.00 7.03 -21.23
C ARG A 329 -16.69 5.67 -21.33
N PHE A 330 -16.00 4.60 -20.93
CA PHE A 330 -16.59 3.25 -20.91
C PHE A 330 -17.80 3.17 -19.96
N LEU A 331 -17.72 3.79 -18.78
CA LEU A 331 -18.79 3.76 -17.79
C LEU A 331 -20.00 4.61 -18.20
N ASP A 332 -19.76 5.74 -18.87
CA ASP A 332 -20.79 6.67 -19.34
C ASP A 332 -21.50 6.18 -20.62
N ALA A 333 -20.82 5.35 -21.44
CA ALA A 333 -21.40 4.84 -22.67
C ALA A 333 -22.68 4.04 -22.35
N GLU A 334 -23.79 4.40 -23.01
CA GLU A 334 -25.00 3.57 -22.99
C GLU A 334 -24.66 2.16 -23.50
N SER A 335 -25.05 1.12 -22.76
CA SER A 335 -24.94 -0.23 -23.29
C SER A 335 -25.80 -0.29 -24.55
N PRO A 336 -25.31 -0.89 -25.67
CA PRO A 336 -26.23 -1.25 -26.74
C PRO A 336 -27.39 -2.04 -26.12
N PRO A 337 -28.63 -1.86 -26.60
CA PRO A 337 -29.75 -2.63 -26.10
C PRO A 337 -29.35 -4.11 -26.13
N ALA A 338 -29.61 -4.82 -25.03
CA ALA A 338 -29.36 -6.25 -24.95
C ALA A 338 -30.01 -6.87 -26.19
N GLY A 339 -29.16 -7.39 -27.11
CA GLY A 339 -29.63 -8.03 -28.31
C GLY A 339 -30.65 -9.07 -27.91
N THR A 340 -31.83 -8.93 -28.45
CA THR A 340 -32.90 -9.94 -28.43
C THR A 340 -32.32 -11.28 -28.88
N PRO A 341 -32.73 -12.41 -28.30
CA PRO A 341 -32.11 -13.73 -28.42
C PRO A 341 -31.98 -14.23 -29.85
#